data_f6683aa8f04eb21861f897c32b329fc1
#
_entry.id   f6683aa8f04eb21861f897c32b329fc1
#
_cell.length_a   1.000
_cell.length_b   1.000
_cell.length_c   1.000
_cell.angle_alpha   90.00
_cell.angle_beta   90.00
_cell.angle_gamma   90.00
#
_symmetry.space_group_name_H-M   'P 1'
#
loop_
_entity.id
_entity.type
_entity.pdbx_description
1 polymer ?
#
loop_
_entity_poly.entity_id
_entity_poly.type
_entity_poly.pdbx_seq_one_letter_code
_entity_poly.pdbx_strand_id
1 'polypeptide(L)'
;NFIQTVGYGEDQYCQKAKDKIKAILENENVDIHFLVGGTQTNMIMISSALKDYQAVIAVDSGHINVHETGAVEFTGHKILTKPHQDGKMIPEMIDEIMREHPDEHMVQPKMVYISQTTEYGTYYTLEELKDIYECCQKNNLYLFIDGARLGSALVLKDAPTLQEMALYSDVFYIG
;
A
#
# COMPACT_ATOMS: atom_id res chain seq x y z
N ASN A 1 -4.08 36.77 6.30
CA ASN A 1 -5.42 36.78 5.65
C ASN A 1 -5.88 35.31 5.49
N PHE A 2 -7.03 34.98 6.04
CA PHE A 2 -7.69 33.69 5.77
C PHE A 2 -8.35 33.76 4.39
N ILE A 3 -8.04 32.81 3.52
CA ILE A 3 -8.65 32.70 2.20
C ILE A 3 -9.66 31.54 2.29
N GLN A 4 -10.90 31.82 1.95
CA GLN A 4 -11.90 30.76 1.83
C GLN A 4 -11.67 29.99 0.51
N THR A 5 -11.56 28.69 0.60
CA THR A 5 -11.38 27.78 -0.55
C THR A 5 -12.58 26.85 -0.69
N VAL A 6 -12.77 26.29 -1.89
CA VAL A 6 -13.72 25.18 -2.08
C VAL A 6 -13.22 23.93 -1.34
N GLY A 7 -14.14 23.09 -0.92
CA GLY A 7 -13.84 21.85 -0.23
C GLY A 7 -13.48 20.68 -1.16
N TYR A 8 -13.36 19.50 -0.58
CA TYR A 8 -13.18 18.22 -1.28
C TYR A 8 -11.88 18.07 -2.11
N GLY A 9 -10.85 18.89 -1.80
CA GLY A 9 -9.60 18.86 -2.54
C GLY A 9 -9.66 19.42 -3.96
N GLU A 10 -10.69 20.20 -4.27
CA GLU A 10 -10.91 20.86 -5.57
C GLU A 10 -10.37 22.28 -5.63
N ASP A 11 -9.74 22.73 -4.55
CA ASP A 11 -9.15 24.06 -4.50
C ASP A 11 -7.82 24.15 -5.26
N GLN A 12 -7.40 25.38 -5.58
CA GLN A 12 -6.19 25.65 -6.34
C GLN A 12 -4.89 25.17 -5.66
N TYR A 13 -4.87 25.02 -4.33
CA TYR A 13 -3.67 24.56 -3.61
C TYR A 13 -3.53 23.06 -3.71
N CYS A 14 -4.63 22.32 -3.56
CA CYS A 14 -4.68 20.88 -3.80
C CYS A 14 -4.31 20.58 -5.26
N GLN A 15 -4.84 21.33 -6.24
CA GLN A 15 -4.46 21.13 -7.64
C GLN A 15 -2.96 21.36 -7.86
N LYS A 16 -2.38 22.45 -7.35
CA LYS A 16 -0.93 22.70 -7.45
C LYS A 16 -0.10 21.64 -6.77
N ALA A 17 -0.58 21.06 -5.67
CA ALA A 17 0.11 19.96 -4.99
C ALA A 17 0.09 18.69 -5.85
N LYS A 18 -1.06 18.34 -6.44
CA LYS A 18 -1.19 17.21 -7.38
C LYS A 18 -0.24 17.37 -8.57
N ASP A 19 -0.21 18.55 -9.19
CA ASP A 19 0.67 18.83 -10.35
C ASP A 19 2.15 18.65 -9.98
N LYS A 20 2.56 19.10 -8.79
CA LYS A 20 3.94 18.91 -8.30
C LYS A 20 4.27 17.45 -8.06
N ILE A 21 3.35 16.68 -7.46
CA ILE A 21 3.56 15.25 -7.21
C ILE A 21 3.66 14.51 -8.56
N LYS A 22 2.76 14.78 -9.51
CA LYS A 22 2.82 14.20 -10.86
C LYS A 22 4.14 14.50 -11.56
N ALA A 23 4.62 15.75 -11.46
CA ALA A 23 5.92 16.14 -12.02
C ALA A 23 7.10 15.39 -11.37
N ILE A 24 7.06 15.15 -10.05
CA ILE A 24 8.08 14.34 -9.35
C ILE A 24 8.01 12.88 -9.78
N LEU A 25 6.80 12.33 -9.93
CA LEU A 25 6.58 10.95 -10.38
C LEU A 25 6.90 10.74 -11.86
N GLU A 26 7.04 11.82 -12.64
CA GLU A 26 7.15 11.78 -14.10
C GLU A 26 6.01 10.99 -14.75
N ASN A 27 4.81 11.06 -14.13
CA ASN A 27 3.64 10.31 -14.55
C ASN A 27 2.37 11.15 -14.41
N GLU A 28 1.78 11.51 -15.54
CA GLU A 28 0.52 12.28 -15.59
C GLU A 28 -0.73 11.40 -15.38
N ASN A 29 -0.60 10.07 -15.55
CA ASN A 29 -1.70 9.11 -15.50
C ASN A 29 -1.92 8.53 -14.09
N VAL A 30 -1.62 9.29 -13.04
CA VAL A 30 -1.89 8.90 -11.65
C VAL A 30 -3.02 9.76 -11.07
N ASP A 31 -3.86 9.12 -10.28
CA ASP A 31 -4.84 9.82 -9.46
C ASP A 31 -4.27 10.08 -8.06
N ILE A 32 -4.42 11.30 -7.58
CA ILE A 32 -3.88 11.73 -6.28
C ILE A 32 -5.03 12.20 -5.39
N HIS A 33 -5.12 11.60 -4.20
CA HIS A 33 -6.12 11.93 -3.20
C HIS A 33 -5.44 12.38 -1.91
N PHE A 34 -5.98 13.42 -1.26
CA PHE A 34 -5.50 13.89 0.05
C PHE A 34 -6.45 13.34 1.12
N LEU A 35 -5.90 12.56 2.05
CA LEU A 35 -6.62 11.94 3.16
C LEU A 35 -6.05 12.40 4.50
N VAL A 36 -6.78 12.18 5.58
CA VAL A 36 -6.47 12.80 6.89
C VAL A 36 -5.39 12.03 7.66
N GLY A 37 -5.22 10.72 7.41
CA GLY A 37 -4.26 9.92 8.15
C GLY A 37 -4.13 8.49 7.61
N GLY A 38 -3.07 7.78 8.04
CA GLY A 38 -2.71 6.45 7.54
C GLY A 38 -3.80 5.41 7.71
N THR A 39 -4.35 5.25 8.92
CA THR A 39 -5.44 4.29 9.18
C THR A 39 -6.66 4.53 8.28
N GLN A 40 -7.05 5.81 8.09
CA GLN A 40 -8.14 6.14 7.17
C GLN A 40 -7.78 5.78 5.73
N THR A 41 -6.53 6.03 5.32
CA THR A 41 -6.04 5.71 3.99
C THR A 41 -6.08 4.20 3.75
N ASN A 42 -5.55 3.40 4.68
CA ASN A 42 -5.55 1.95 4.61
C ASN A 42 -6.97 1.39 4.52
N MET A 43 -7.88 1.88 5.36
CA MET A 43 -9.28 1.48 5.38
C MET A 43 -9.99 1.80 4.05
N ILE A 44 -9.83 3.02 3.53
CA ILE A 44 -10.44 3.46 2.27
C ILE A 44 -9.88 2.65 1.11
N MET A 45 -8.56 2.49 1.01
CA MET A 45 -7.94 1.76 -0.08
C MET A 45 -8.39 0.31 -0.14
N ILE A 46 -8.33 -0.39 0.99
CA ILE A 46 -8.73 -1.79 1.06
C ILE A 46 -10.22 -1.95 0.72
N SER A 47 -11.09 -1.15 1.34
CA SER A 47 -12.53 -1.25 1.13
C SER A 47 -13.00 -0.81 -0.27
N SER A 48 -12.28 0.10 -0.93
CA SER A 48 -12.65 0.55 -2.28
C SER A 48 -12.13 -0.36 -3.38
N ALA A 49 -10.99 -1.02 -3.16
CA ALA A 49 -10.33 -1.86 -4.16
C ALA A 49 -10.77 -3.32 -4.11
N LEU A 50 -11.25 -3.79 -2.95
CA LEU A 50 -11.62 -5.19 -2.73
C LEU A 50 -13.13 -5.39 -2.73
N LYS A 51 -13.57 -6.54 -3.24
CA LYS A 51 -14.95 -7.02 -3.08
C LYS A 51 -15.10 -7.69 -1.72
N ASP A 52 -16.32 -7.77 -1.21
CA ASP A 52 -16.66 -8.26 0.14
C ASP A 52 -16.07 -9.64 0.48
N TYR A 53 -15.85 -10.50 -0.52
CA TYR A 53 -15.26 -11.84 -0.36
C TYR A 53 -13.73 -11.86 -0.56
N GLN A 54 -13.12 -10.72 -0.85
CA GLN A 54 -11.67 -10.63 -1.07
C GLN A 54 -10.93 -10.23 0.21
N ALA A 55 -9.65 -10.60 0.27
CA ALA A 55 -8.80 -10.40 1.42
C ALA A 55 -7.50 -9.69 1.05
N VAL A 56 -6.90 -9.03 2.03
CA VAL A 56 -5.57 -8.42 1.93
C VAL A 56 -4.54 -9.32 2.61
N ILE A 57 -3.39 -9.49 1.96
CA ILE A 57 -2.23 -10.22 2.46
C ILE A 57 -1.29 -9.22 3.16
N ALA A 58 -0.78 -9.57 4.34
CA ALA A 58 0.23 -8.80 5.05
C ALA A 58 1.19 -9.72 5.82
N VAL A 59 2.32 -9.20 6.31
CA VAL A 59 3.07 -9.89 7.36
C VAL A 59 2.33 -9.75 8.69
N ASP A 60 2.55 -10.66 9.62
CA ASP A 60 1.87 -10.69 10.91
C ASP A 60 2.12 -9.43 11.76
N SER A 61 3.27 -8.75 11.58
CA SER A 61 3.59 -7.45 12.18
C SER A 61 3.07 -6.24 11.40
N GLY A 62 2.45 -6.44 10.24
CA GLY A 62 1.96 -5.34 9.39
C GLY A 62 1.04 -4.39 10.16
N HIS A 63 1.20 -3.08 9.94
CA HIS A 63 0.49 -2.05 10.68
C HIS A 63 -1.04 -2.26 10.69
N ILE A 64 -1.62 -2.64 9.56
CA ILE A 64 -3.05 -2.93 9.44
C ILE A 64 -3.51 -4.11 10.31
N ASN A 65 -2.61 -5.05 10.63
CA ASN A 65 -2.93 -6.23 11.45
C ASN A 65 -2.84 -5.94 12.94
N VAL A 66 -1.90 -5.07 13.40
CA VAL A 66 -1.59 -4.96 14.83
C VAL A 66 -1.81 -3.57 15.44
N HIS A 67 -1.88 -2.50 14.64
CA HIS A 67 -1.86 -1.12 15.17
C HIS A 67 -3.05 -0.24 14.75
N GLU A 68 -4.09 -0.78 14.10
CA GLU A 68 -5.22 0.00 13.60
C GLU A 68 -6.56 -0.32 14.26
N THR A 69 -6.54 -1.00 15.42
CA THR A 69 -7.75 -1.29 16.23
C THR A 69 -8.91 -1.93 15.45
N GLY A 70 -8.58 -2.79 14.47
CA GLY A 70 -9.58 -3.50 13.66
C GLY A 70 -10.21 -2.64 12.55
N ALA A 71 -9.51 -1.61 12.06
CA ALA A 71 -10.06 -0.74 11.02
C ALA A 71 -10.33 -1.47 9.70
N VAL A 72 -9.46 -2.41 9.31
CA VAL A 72 -9.65 -3.21 8.10
C VAL A 72 -10.78 -4.22 8.30
N GLU A 73 -10.81 -4.92 9.43
CA GLU A 73 -11.86 -5.88 9.77
C GLU A 73 -13.24 -5.21 9.86
N PHE A 74 -13.29 -3.95 10.31
CA PHE A 74 -14.53 -3.15 10.30
C PHE A 74 -15.11 -2.98 8.89
N THR A 75 -14.28 -2.97 7.85
CA THR A 75 -14.74 -2.91 6.45
C THR A 75 -15.25 -4.26 5.92
N GLY A 76 -15.19 -5.33 6.72
CA GLY A 76 -15.61 -6.67 6.35
C GLY A 76 -14.50 -7.51 5.69
N HIS A 77 -13.30 -6.96 5.51
CA HIS A 77 -12.21 -7.68 4.87
C HIS A 77 -11.33 -8.41 5.88
N LYS A 78 -10.89 -9.61 5.49
CA LYS A 78 -9.96 -10.42 6.26
C LYS A 78 -8.52 -10.04 5.90
N ILE A 79 -7.65 -9.97 6.92
CA ILE A 79 -6.21 -9.88 6.74
C ILE A 79 -5.65 -11.32 6.81
N LEU A 80 -4.95 -11.73 5.76
CA LEU A 80 -4.25 -13.01 5.68
C LEU A 80 -2.78 -12.76 6.00
N THR A 81 -2.28 -13.36 7.07
CA THR A 81 -0.95 -13.07 7.56
C THR A 81 0.02 -14.24 7.42
N LYS A 82 1.30 -13.91 7.21
CA LYS A 82 2.44 -14.84 7.34
C LYS A 82 3.43 -14.31 8.36
N PRO A 83 4.08 -15.21 9.14
CA PRO A 83 5.22 -14.84 9.96
C PRO A 83 6.35 -14.28 9.10
N HIS A 84 7.00 -13.24 9.57
CA HIS A 84 8.07 -12.57 8.85
C HIS A 84 9.44 -12.77 9.50
N GLN A 85 10.51 -12.54 8.73
CA GLN A 85 11.80 -12.13 9.21
C GLN A 85 11.97 -10.64 8.90
N ASP A 86 12.39 -9.84 9.86
CA ASP A 86 12.67 -8.41 9.67
C ASP A 86 11.50 -7.50 9.20
N GLY A 87 10.26 -7.96 9.35
CA GLY A 87 9.07 -7.19 8.96
C GLY A 87 8.75 -7.19 7.47
N LYS A 88 9.46 -7.99 6.65
CA LYS A 88 9.28 -8.00 5.20
C LYS A 88 8.40 -9.15 4.71
N MET A 89 7.58 -8.85 3.72
CA MET A 89 6.92 -9.83 2.84
C MET A 89 7.91 -10.27 1.76
N ILE A 90 7.87 -11.54 1.39
CA ILE A 90 8.63 -12.09 0.26
C ILE A 90 7.69 -12.85 -0.69
N PRO A 91 8.06 -13.04 -1.97
CA PRO A 91 7.23 -13.73 -2.96
C PRO A 91 6.75 -15.11 -2.55
N GLU A 92 7.58 -15.88 -1.86
CA GLU A 92 7.26 -17.24 -1.40
C GLU A 92 6.07 -17.25 -0.42
N MET A 93 5.96 -16.25 0.46
CA MET A 93 4.85 -16.11 1.40
C MET A 93 3.54 -15.80 0.66
N ILE A 94 3.61 -14.99 -0.40
CA ILE A 94 2.46 -14.67 -1.26
C ILE A 94 1.98 -15.94 -1.97
N ASP A 95 2.89 -16.67 -2.63
CA ASP A 95 2.58 -17.91 -3.34
C ASP A 95 2.05 -19.00 -2.37
N GLU A 96 2.50 -19.02 -1.11
CA GLU A 96 1.95 -19.91 -0.07
C GLU A 96 0.50 -19.58 0.26
N ILE A 97 0.18 -18.30 0.52
CA ILE A 97 -1.20 -17.87 0.81
C ILE A 97 -2.12 -18.18 -0.37
N MET A 98 -1.67 -17.97 -1.61
CA MET A 98 -2.44 -18.32 -2.79
C MET A 98 -2.75 -19.82 -2.86
N ARG A 99 -1.80 -20.69 -2.51
CA ARG A 99 -2.01 -22.15 -2.44
C ARG A 99 -2.91 -22.59 -1.29
N GLU A 100 -2.92 -21.84 -0.19
CA GLU A 100 -3.76 -22.10 0.98
C GLU A 100 -5.23 -21.68 0.78
N HIS A 101 -5.54 -20.90 -0.28
CA HIS A 101 -6.87 -20.38 -0.56
C HIS A 101 -7.38 -20.79 -1.95
N PRO A 102 -7.43 -22.10 -2.27
CA PRO A 102 -7.79 -22.58 -3.60
C PRO A 102 -9.32 -22.70 -3.82
N ASP A 103 -10.12 -22.58 -2.77
CA ASP A 103 -11.53 -22.96 -2.72
C ASP A 103 -12.42 -21.70 -2.75
N GLU A 104 -13.52 -21.74 -3.52
CA GLU A 104 -14.50 -20.64 -3.60
C GLU A 104 -15.26 -20.35 -2.29
N HIS A 105 -15.21 -21.26 -1.31
CA HIS A 105 -15.75 -21.05 0.04
C HIS A 105 -14.81 -20.29 0.97
N MET A 106 -13.57 -20.07 0.54
CA MET A 106 -12.58 -19.29 1.27
C MET A 106 -12.56 -17.85 0.77
N VAL A 107 -12.11 -16.91 1.62
CA VAL A 107 -11.84 -15.56 1.13
C VAL A 107 -10.77 -15.61 0.04
N GLN A 108 -10.90 -14.76 -0.97
CA GLN A 108 -9.99 -14.74 -2.11
C GLN A 108 -8.92 -13.66 -1.89
N PRO A 109 -7.63 -14.01 -1.78
CA PRO A 109 -6.57 -13.02 -1.72
C PRO A 109 -6.60 -12.13 -2.97
N LYS A 110 -6.51 -10.79 -2.81
CA LYS A 110 -6.55 -9.88 -3.95
C LYS A 110 -5.60 -8.69 -3.84
N MET A 111 -5.10 -8.41 -2.65
CA MET A 111 -4.16 -7.31 -2.42
C MET A 111 -3.03 -7.79 -1.52
N VAL A 112 -1.81 -7.35 -1.80
CA VAL A 112 -0.66 -7.45 -0.90
C VAL A 112 -0.40 -6.07 -0.33
N TYR A 113 -0.28 -5.99 0.99
CA TYR A 113 0.08 -4.78 1.73
C TYR A 113 1.49 -4.91 2.29
N ILE A 114 2.31 -3.92 2.06
CA ILE A 114 3.65 -3.79 2.65
C ILE A 114 3.87 -2.39 3.19
N SER A 115 4.72 -2.23 4.20
CA SER A 115 5.11 -0.92 4.76
C SER A 115 6.52 -0.52 4.31
N GLN A 116 6.72 0.71 3.86
CA GLN A 116 8.01 1.27 3.49
C GLN A 116 8.26 2.57 4.31
N THR A 117 9.11 2.56 5.34
CA THR A 117 9.83 1.43 5.97
C THR A 117 8.90 0.52 6.78
N THR A 118 9.36 -0.72 7.09
CA THR A 118 8.60 -1.66 7.90
C THR A 118 8.49 -1.20 9.36
N GLU A 119 7.67 -1.89 10.15
CA GLU A 119 7.49 -1.67 11.59
C GLU A 119 8.78 -1.93 12.39
N TYR A 120 9.73 -2.66 11.82
CA TYR A 120 11.06 -2.96 12.40
C TYR A 120 12.15 -2.00 11.95
N GLY A 121 11.82 -1.02 11.09
CA GLY A 121 12.78 -0.07 10.54
C GLY A 121 13.65 -0.63 9.39
N THR A 122 13.38 -1.83 8.94
CA THR A 122 13.92 -2.36 7.68
C THR A 122 13.21 -1.72 6.48
N TYR A 123 13.73 -1.87 5.29
CA TYR A 123 13.16 -1.29 4.09
C TYR A 123 13.30 -2.26 2.91
N TYR A 124 12.40 -2.14 1.95
CA TYR A 124 12.51 -2.86 0.68
C TYR A 124 13.48 -2.13 -0.25
N THR A 125 14.42 -2.87 -0.80
CA THR A 125 15.24 -2.40 -1.92
C THR A 125 14.42 -2.38 -3.21
N LEU A 126 14.93 -1.73 -4.25
CA LEU A 126 14.27 -1.74 -5.56
C LEU A 126 14.12 -3.15 -6.13
N GLU A 127 15.11 -4.02 -5.92
CA GLU A 127 15.07 -5.41 -6.39
C GLU A 127 13.98 -6.21 -5.67
N GLU A 128 13.94 -6.14 -4.33
CA GLU A 128 12.90 -6.79 -3.53
C GLU A 128 11.48 -6.29 -3.89
N LEU A 129 11.33 -4.98 -4.16
CA LEU A 129 10.04 -4.42 -4.58
C LEU A 129 9.60 -4.96 -5.94
N LYS A 130 10.52 -5.09 -6.90
CA LYS A 130 10.24 -5.68 -8.21
C LYS A 130 9.80 -7.13 -8.10
N ASP A 131 10.50 -7.92 -7.31
CA ASP A 131 10.19 -9.35 -7.11
C ASP A 131 8.78 -9.53 -6.52
N ILE A 132 8.42 -8.70 -5.53
CA ILE A 132 7.07 -8.71 -4.95
C ILE A 132 6.03 -8.27 -5.98
N TYR A 133 6.28 -7.21 -6.73
CA TYR A 133 5.36 -6.71 -7.75
C TYR A 133 5.13 -7.74 -8.87
N GLU A 134 6.19 -8.37 -9.36
CA GLU A 134 6.10 -9.45 -10.36
C GLU A 134 5.29 -10.65 -9.83
N CYS A 135 5.50 -11.02 -8.56
CA CYS A 135 4.70 -12.05 -7.91
C CYS A 135 3.21 -11.63 -7.81
N CYS A 136 2.94 -10.37 -7.47
CA CYS A 136 1.58 -9.84 -7.46
C CYS A 136 0.93 -9.90 -8.85
N GLN A 137 1.64 -9.47 -9.89
CA GLN A 137 1.12 -9.51 -11.27
C GLN A 137 0.83 -10.95 -11.74
N LYS A 138 1.74 -11.88 -11.48
CA LYS A 138 1.57 -13.31 -11.77
C LYS A 138 0.30 -13.89 -11.12
N ASN A 139 -0.01 -13.47 -9.91
CA ASN A 139 -1.14 -13.95 -9.12
C ASN A 139 -2.41 -13.07 -9.27
N ASN A 140 -2.39 -12.05 -10.13
CA ASN A 140 -3.49 -11.09 -10.31
C ASN A 140 -3.89 -10.38 -8.99
N LEU A 141 -2.88 -9.99 -8.21
CA LEU A 141 -3.01 -9.25 -6.95
C LEU A 141 -2.64 -7.78 -7.16
N TYR A 142 -3.23 -6.89 -6.38
CA TYR A 142 -2.77 -5.51 -6.25
C TYR A 142 -1.61 -5.43 -5.25
N LEU A 143 -0.63 -4.56 -5.51
CA LEU A 143 0.39 -4.19 -4.53
C LEU A 143 0.10 -2.80 -3.97
N PHE A 144 -0.14 -2.73 -2.67
CA PHE A 144 -0.35 -1.49 -1.91
C PHE A 144 0.82 -1.24 -0.95
N ILE A 145 1.48 -0.07 -1.06
CA ILE A 145 2.60 0.33 -0.21
C ILE A 145 2.14 1.41 0.78
N ASP A 146 2.19 1.06 2.06
CA ASP A 146 2.03 2.00 3.17
C ASP A 146 3.31 2.83 3.32
N GLY A 147 3.21 4.11 3.04
CA GLY A 147 4.31 5.06 3.09
C GLY A 147 4.27 6.02 4.29
N ALA A 148 3.67 5.61 5.43
CA ALA A 148 3.65 6.44 6.65
C ALA A 148 5.05 6.88 7.10
N ARG A 149 6.06 6.08 6.80
CA ARG A 149 7.48 6.33 7.13
C ARG A 149 8.37 6.45 5.89
N LEU A 150 7.76 6.72 4.75
CA LEU A 150 8.45 6.73 3.45
C LEU A 150 9.65 7.68 3.39
N GLY A 151 9.55 8.85 4.00
CA GLY A 151 10.66 9.80 4.07
C GLY A 151 11.93 9.22 4.65
N SER A 152 11.85 8.25 5.56
CA SER A 152 13.00 7.55 6.13
C SER A 152 13.66 6.58 5.12
N ALA A 153 12.87 5.99 4.22
CA ALA A 153 13.39 5.10 3.18
C ALA A 153 14.05 5.87 2.03
N LEU A 154 13.47 6.97 1.59
CA LEU A 154 13.92 7.73 0.41
C LEU A 154 15.35 8.30 0.51
N VAL A 155 15.93 8.37 1.72
CA VAL A 155 17.32 8.80 1.91
C VAL A 155 18.33 7.65 1.84
N LEU A 156 17.87 6.41 1.72
CA LEU A 156 18.72 5.23 1.65
C LEU A 156 19.08 4.92 0.20
N LYS A 157 20.34 4.51 0.00
CA LYS A 157 20.93 4.40 -1.34
C LYS A 157 20.22 3.38 -2.25
N ASP A 158 19.79 2.26 -1.68
CA ASP A 158 19.23 1.14 -2.45
C ASP A 158 17.68 1.05 -2.33
N ALA A 159 17.05 2.05 -1.67
CA ALA A 159 15.61 2.15 -1.61
C ALA A 159 15.04 2.67 -2.94
N PRO A 160 13.84 2.23 -3.33
CA PRO A 160 13.21 2.71 -4.55
C PRO A 160 12.88 4.21 -4.43
N THR A 161 13.06 4.93 -5.53
CA THR A 161 12.60 6.31 -5.70
C THR A 161 11.07 6.36 -5.77
N LEU A 162 10.49 7.56 -5.69
CA LEU A 162 9.04 7.73 -5.87
C LEU A 162 8.57 7.29 -7.26
N GLN A 163 9.37 7.54 -8.30
CA GLN A 163 9.09 7.10 -9.67
C GLN A 163 9.07 5.57 -9.77
N GLU A 164 10.07 4.91 -9.18
CA GLU A 164 10.15 3.44 -9.15
C GLU A 164 9.02 2.82 -8.34
N MET A 165 8.61 3.44 -7.23
CA MET A 165 7.44 2.98 -6.48
C MET A 165 6.15 3.12 -7.30
N ALA A 166 5.99 4.20 -8.07
CA ALA A 166 4.86 4.38 -8.97
C ALA A 166 4.85 3.37 -10.14
N LEU A 167 6.01 2.83 -10.52
CA LEU A 167 6.13 1.79 -11.55
C LEU A 167 5.87 0.38 -11.02
N TYR A 168 6.24 0.13 -9.77
CA TYR A 168 6.21 -1.20 -9.15
C TYR A 168 5.23 -1.29 -7.97
N SER A 169 4.11 -0.57 -8.07
CA SER A 169 2.94 -0.73 -7.21
C SER A 169 1.67 -0.29 -7.93
N ASP A 170 0.52 -0.75 -7.48
CA ASP A 170 -0.78 -0.26 -7.97
C ASP A 170 -1.20 0.98 -7.19
N VAL A 171 -0.83 1.04 -5.93
CA VAL A 171 -1.11 2.16 -5.03
C VAL A 171 0.01 2.31 -4.01
N PHE A 172 0.37 3.54 -3.69
CA PHE A 172 1.13 3.87 -2.48
C PHE A 172 0.66 5.20 -1.90
N TYR A 173 0.92 5.43 -0.62
CA TYR A 173 0.73 6.76 -0.06
C TYR A 173 1.99 7.34 0.56
N ILE A 174 2.02 8.65 0.71
CA ILE A 174 3.09 9.43 1.31
C ILE A 174 2.52 10.03 2.59
N GLY A 175 3.07 9.62 3.77
CA GLY A 175 2.70 10.08 5.10
C GLY A 175 3.78 10.90 5.77
#